data_0f9df15e7f39284fc3b3424e89048f90
#
_entry.id   0f9df15e7f39284fc3b3424e89048f90
#
_cell.length_a   1.000
_cell.length_b   1.000
_cell.length_c   1.000
_cell.angle_alpha   90.00
_cell.angle_beta   90.00
_cell.angle_gamma   90.00
#
_symmetry.space_group_name_H-M   'P 1'
#
loop_
_entity.id
_entity.type
_entity.pdbx_description
1 polymer ?
#
loop_
_entity_poly.entity_id
_entity_poly.type
_entity_poly.pdbx_seq_one_letter_code
_entity_poly.pdbx_strand_id
1 'polypeptide(L)'
;DVERSRGLGDVYKRQEQAAVPHHLIDIIDPEDTMSVARFQQLARETIADLQSRGIRPILVGGSGLYARAAIDDITFPGTDPDVRTRLEEREKTEGAGALFDELRAKDPEAAARMDPRNPRRTIRALEVIELTGKPYSASLPRYRYVIPSVQIGLDLDRPDLDHRIDLRTKQMYDDGFIEEVERLRPHLGATAVRALGYQQIIDLLDGIWDVNDAFADIAQKTKRLARKQMGWFGRDPRIHWLQALNPKLVDNAMAIIAHADAGDYDPIDARADEYTQHHLGDITA
;
A
#
# COMPACT_ATOMS: atom_id res chain seq x y z
N ASP A 1 25.74 -17.28 1.86
CA ASP A 1 24.41 -16.96 2.40
C ASP A 1 24.35 -15.46 2.59
N VAL A 2 23.87 -14.79 1.58
CA VAL A 2 23.63 -13.34 1.64
C VAL A 2 22.40 -13.17 2.53
N GLU A 3 22.59 -12.64 3.72
CA GLU A 3 21.50 -12.10 4.54
C GLU A 3 20.92 -10.89 3.80
N ARG A 4 19.99 -11.18 2.90
CA ARG A 4 19.28 -10.13 2.17
C ARG A 4 18.44 -9.36 3.17
N SER A 5 18.61 -8.06 3.10
CA SER A 5 17.97 -7.05 3.91
C SER A 5 16.48 -7.31 4.11
N ARG A 6 16.14 -7.72 5.30
CA ARG A 6 14.77 -7.71 5.79
C ARG A 6 14.68 -6.54 6.74
N GLY A 7 14.06 -5.47 6.28
CA GLY A 7 13.82 -4.33 7.14
C GLY A 7 13.19 -4.79 8.45
N LEU A 8 13.73 -4.34 9.60
CA LEU A 8 13.14 -4.58 10.93
C LEU A 8 11.65 -4.17 11.02
N GLY A 9 11.17 -3.47 10.00
CA GLY A 9 9.77 -3.16 9.83
C GLY A 9 8.89 -4.35 9.43
N ASP A 10 9.45 -5.42 8.87
CA ASP A 10 8.70 -6.62 8.52
C ASP A 10 8.68 -7.63 9.66
N VAL A 11 7.50 -7.90 10.15
CA VAL A 11 7.17 -8.60 11.41
C VAL A 11 7.50 -10.10 11.37
N TYR A 12 8.02 -10.61 10.25
CA TYR A 12 8.23 -12.05 10.07
C TYR A 12 9.59 -12.48 10.57
N LYS A 13 9.61 -13.05 11.78
CA LYS A 13 10.78 -13.79 12.26
C LYS A 13 10.95 -15.07 11.42
N ARG A 14 12.19 -15.52 11.22
CA ARG A 14 12.50 -16.77 10.47
C ARG A 14 11.66 -17.99 10.90
N GLN A 15 11.28 -18.04 12.17
CA GLN A 15 10.43 -19.10 12.71
C GLN A 15 8.99 -19.06 12.16
N GLU A 16 8.42 -17.86 11.97
CA GLU A 16 7.08 -17.68 11.42
C GLU A 16 7.06 -18.02 9.93
N GLN A 17 8.12 -17.67 9.20
CA GLN A 17 8.28 -18.03 7.79
C GLN A 17 8.46 -19.54 7.56
N ALA A 18 9.01 -20.27 8.55
CA ALA A 18 9.13 -21.71 8.48
C ALA A 18 7.80 -22.43 8.73
N ALA A 19 6.86 -21.79 9.45
CA ALA A 19 5.56 -22.40 9.78
C ALA A 19 4.56 -22.35 8.60
N VAL A 20 4.62 -21.29 7.78
CA VAL A 20 3.75 -21.11 6.60
C VAL A 20 4.59 -20.61 5.42
N PRO A 21 4.45 -21.18 4.22
CA PRO A 21 5.15 -20.67 3.03
C PRO A 21 4.78 -19.21 2.75
N HIS A 22 5.80 -18.36 2.65
CA HIS A 22 5.63 -16.94 2.28
C HIS A 22 6.12 -16.73 0.85
N HIS A 23 5.39 -15.91 0.11
CA HIS A 23 5.68 -15.58 -1.28
C HIS A 23 5.84 -14.07 -1.43
N LEU A 24 6.61 -13.65 -2.42
CA LEU A 24 6.85 -12.26 -2.80
C LEU A 24 7.55 -11.43 -1.70
N ILE A 25 8.34 -12.08 -0.86
CA ILE A 25 9.26 -11.46 0.08
C ILE A 25 10.69 -11.62 -0.47
N ASP A 26 11.52 -10.60 -0.35
CA ASP A 26 12.92 -10.60 -0.81
C ASP A 26 13.10 -10.93 -2.31
N ILE A 27 12.22 -10.45 -3.18
CA ILE A 27 12.23 -10.76 -4.61
C ILE A 27 12.97 -9.75 -5.48
N ILE A 28 13.37 -8.62 -4.92
CA ILE A 28 14.19 -7.59 -5.56
C ILE A 28 15.25 -7.08 -4.59
N ASP A 29 16.34 -6.56 -5.13
CA ASP A 29 17.37 -5.92 -4.33
C ASP A 29 16.94 -4.50 -3.89
N PRO A 30 17.50 -3.95 -2.78
CA PRO A 30 17.17 -2.60 -2.29
C PRO A 30 17.44 -1.48 -3.31
N GLU A 31 18.31 -1.71 -4.29
CA GLU A 31 18.62 -0.79 -5.39
C GLU A 31 17.49 -0.73 -6.42
N ASP A 32 16.70 -1.78 -6.52
CA ASP A 32 15.66 -1.94 -7.52
C ASP A 32 14.36 -1.24 -7.14
N THR A 33 13.50 -1.08 -8.14
CA THR A 33 12.15 -0.53 -7.96
C THR A 33 11.07 -1.53 -8.37
N MET A 34 10.14 -1.79 -7.46
CA MET A 34 8.93 -2.55 -7.78
C MET A 34 7.82 -1.62 -8.27
N SER A 35 7.37 -1.80 -9.50
CA SER A 35 6.16 -1.14 -9.97
C SER A 35 4.90 -1.91 -9.53
N VAL A 36 3.79 -1.19 -9.35
CA VAL A 36 2.51 -1.84 -9.01
C VAL A 36 2.03 -2.80 -10.10
N ALA A 37 2.31 -2.52 -11.37
CA ALA A 37 1.98 -3.40 -12.49
C ALA A 37 2.77 -4.72 -12.43
N ARG A 38 4.08 -4.65 -12.15
CA ARG A 38 4.91 -5.86 -11.97
C ARG A 38 4.45 -6.66 -10.75
N PHE A 39 4.15 -5.98 -9.64
CA PHE A 39 3.60 -6.65 -8.46
C PHE A 39 2.26 -7.34 -8.77
N GLN A 40 1.35 -6.69 -9.49
CA GLN A 40 0.07 -7.28 -9.91
C GLN A 40 0.28 -8.59 -10.67
N GLN A 41 1.18 -8.58 -11.63
CA GLN A 41 1.51 -9.77 -12.41
C GLN A 41 2.01 -10.90 -11.50
N LEU A 42 3.06 -10.63 -10.70
CA LEU A 42 3.66 -11.62 -9.81
C LEU A 42 2.66 -12.16 -8.78
N ALA A 43 1.84 -11.28 -8.20
CA ALA A 43 0.82 -11.68 -7.22
C ALA A 43 -0.23 -12.59 -7.85
N ARG A 44 -0.72 -12.26 -9.04
CA ARG A 44 -1.72 -13.07 -9.75
C ARG A 44 -1.17 -14.41 -10.21
N GLU A 45 0.06 -14.46 -10.71
CA GLU A 45 0.75 -15.70 -11.07
C GLU A 45 0.94 -16.60 -9.84
N THR A 46 1.36 -16.05 -8.70
CA THR A 46 1.52 -16.79 -7.44
C THR A 46 0.17 -17.31 -6.93
N ILE A 47 -0.87 -16.49 -6.96
CA ILE A 47 -2.24 -16.89 -6.56
C ILE A 47 -2.72 -18.04 -7.46
N ALA A 48 -2.57 -17.93 -8.77
CA ALA A 48 -3.00 -18.94 -9.73
C ALA A 48 -2.24 -20.27 -9.53
N ASP A 49 -0.92 -20.23 -9.30
CA ASP A 49 -0.14 -21.42 -8.98
C ASP A 49 -0.64 -22.10 -7.70
N LEU A 50 -0.83 -21.36 -6.61
CA LEU A 50 -1.34 -21.91 -5.35
C LEU A 50 -2.72 -22.54 -5.52
N GLN A 51 -3.63 -21.84 -6.20
CA GLN A 51 -4.99 -22.35 -6.47
C GLN A 51 -4.97 -23.64 -7.34
N SER A 52 -4.08 -23.70 -8.34
CA SER A 52 -3.94 -24.91 -9.19
C SER A 52 -3.53 -26.13 -8.39
N ARG A 53 -2.86 -25.94 -7.26
CA ARG A 53 -2.46 -27.00 -6.31
C ARG A 53 -3.47 -27.24 -5.19
N GLY A 54 -4.64 -26.61 -5.24
CA GLY A 54 -5.68 -26.69 -4.21
C GLY A 54 -5.32 -25.98 -2.90
N ILE A 55 -4.34 -25.05 -2.94
CA ILE A 55 -3.91 -24.29 -1.78
C ILE A 55 -4.63 -22.93 -1.79
N ARG A 56 -5.24 -22.57 -0.66
CA ARG A 56 -5.86 -21.25 -0.50
C ARG A 56 -4.79 -20.20 -0.23
N PRO A 57 -4.60 -19.20 -1.12
CA PRO A 57 -3.68 -18.10 -0.85
C PRO A 57 -4.29 -17.12 0.16
N ILE A 58 -3.45 -16.57 1.04
CA ILE A 58 -3.80 -15.48 1.95
C ILE A 58 -2.93 -14.29 1.58
N LEU A 59 -3.56 -13.19 1.12
CA LEU A 59 -2.89 -11.94 0.84
C LEU A 59 -2.89 -11.07 2.11
N VAL A 60 -1.70 -10.77 2.63
CA VAL A 60 -1.53 -9.96 3.85
C VAL A 60 -0.84 -8.64 3.51
N GLY A 61 -1.35 -7.53 3.99
CA GLY A 61 -0.70 -6.24 3.80
C GLY A 61 -1.59 -5.04 4.13
N GLY A 62 -0.98 -3.87 4.13
CA GLY A 62 -1.62 -2.58 4.44
C GLY A 62 -1.54 -1.56 3.29
N SER A 63 -1.11 -1.96 2.09
CA SER A 63 -1.08 -1.09 0.92
C SER A 63 -2.32 -1.30 0.05
N GLY A 64 -3.30 -0.41 0.17
CA GLY A 64 -4.59 -0.55 -0.52
C GLY A 64 -4.46 -0.64 -2.04
N LEU A 65 -3.53 0.10 -2.65
CA LEU A 65 -3.30 0.01 -4.10
C LEU A 65 -2.77 -1.36 -4.51
N TYR A 66 -1.83 -1.93 -3.74
CA TYR A 66 -1.24 -3.23 -4.02
C TYR A 66 -2.25 -4.38 -3.78
N ALA A 67 -2.99 -4.33 -2.68
CA ALA A 67 -4.05 -5.31 -2.41
C ALA A 67 -5.08 -5.34 -3.55
N ARG A 68 -5.58 -4.16 -3.94
CA ARG A 68 -6.54 -4.04 -5.04
C ARG A 68 -5.94 -4.41 -6.39
N ALA A 69 -4.67 -4.10 -6.65
CA ALA A 69 -3.99 -4.53 -7.87
C ALA A 69 -4.00 -6.06 -8.02
N ALA A 70 -3.82 -6.78 -6.92
CA ALA A 70 -3.84 -8.24 -6.94
C ALA A 70 -5.23 -8.82 -7.27
N ILE A 71 -6.30 -8.31 -6.63
CA ILE A 71 -7.61 -8.98 -6.62
C ILE A 71 -8.69 -8.28 -7.45
N ASP A 72 -8.55 -6.99 -7.78
CA ASP A 72 -9.57 -6.21 -8.48
C ASP A 72 -9.30 -6.08 -9.99
N ASP A 73 -10.36 -5.74 -10.72
CA ASP A 73 -10.31 -5.41 -12.15
C ASP A 73 -9.66 -4.03 -12.36
N ILE A 74 -8.35 -3.99 -12.15
CA ILE A 74 -7.55 -2.79 -12.37
C ILE A 74 -6.51 -3.07 -13.44
N THR A 75 -6.49 -2.22 -14.46
CA THR A 75 -5.47 -2.21 -15.49
C THR A 75 -4.52 -1.05 -15.24
N PHE A 76 -3.24 -1.31 -15.29
CA PHE A 76 -2.20 -0.28 -15.23
C PHE A 76 -1.71 0.00 -16.64
N PRO A 77 -2.10 1.12 -17.26
CA PRO A 77 -1.52 1.54 -18.53
C PRO A 77 -0.01 1.66 -18.38
N GLY A 78 0.73 1.29 -19.42
CA GLY A 78 2.19 1.41 -19.44
C GLY A 78 2.67 2.82 -19.09
N THR A 79 3.97 2.95 -18.92
CA THR A 79 4.65 4.24 -18.78
C THR A 79 5.56 4.44 -19.99
N ASP A 80 5.67 5.67 -20.47
CA ASP A 80 6.63 6.05 -21.47
C ASP A 80 7.60 7.08 -20.88
N PRO A 81 8.90 6.76 -20.77
CA PRO A 81 9.88 7.65 -20.17
C PRO A 81 9.99 9.00 -20.89
N ASP A 82 9.83 9.02 -22.22
CA ASP A 82 9.96 10.25 -23.01
C ASP A 82 8.75 11.17 -22.78
N VAL A 83 7.54 10.61 -22.81
CA VAL A 83 6.31 11.34 -22.48
C VAL A 83 6.39 11.88 -21.04
N ARG A 84 6.82 11.06 -20.11
CA ARG A 84 6.95 11.46 -18.70
C ARG A 84 7.96 12.59 -18.53
N THR A 85 9.16 12.44 -19.07
CA THR A 85 10.21 13.46 -19.01
C THR A 85 9.73 14.80 -19.57
N ARG A 86 9.09 14.79 -20.73
CA ARG A 86 8.51 15.98 -21.35
C ARG A 86 7.45 16.65 -20.45
N LEU A 87 6.56 15.87 -19.84
CA LEU A 87 5.55 16.43 -18.94
C LEU A 87 6.17 16.98 -17.65
N GLU A 88 7.23 16.35 -17.12
CA GLU A 88 7.98 16.84 -15.96
C GLU A 88 8.76 18.13 -16.28
N GLU A 89 9.29 18.26 -17.49
CA GLU A 89 9.92 19.49 -17.95
C GLU A 89 8.90 20.64 -18.14
N ARG A 90 7.74 20.31 -18.69
CA ARG A 90 6.63 21.24 -18.78
C ARG A 90 6.15 21.71 -17.40
N GLU A 91 6.07 20.82 -16.44
CA GLU A 91 5.71 21.19 -15.06
C GLU A 91 6.68 22.20 -14.46
N LYS A 92 7.99 22.02 -14.71
CA LYS A 92 9.03 22.98 -14.24
C LYS A 92 8.94 24.34 -14.92
N THR A 93 8.55 24.40 -16.19
CA THR A 93 8.52 25.63 -17.00
C THR A 93 7.19 26.36 -16.97
N GLU A 94 6.09 25.62 -17.05
CA GLU A 94 4.71 26.16 -17.13
C GLU A 94 4.02 26.17 -15.75
N GLY A 95 4.53 25.35 -14.81
CA GLY A 95 3.97 25.17 -13.48
C GLY A 95 2.88 24.10 -13.40
N ALA A 96 2.70 23.55 -12.20
CA ALA A 96 1.72 22.49 -11.92
C ALA A 96 0.27 22.91 -12.27
N GLY A 97 -0.06 24.20 -12.14
CA GLY A 97 -1.39 24.72 -12.46
C GLY A 97 -1.76 24.59 -13.92
N ALA A 98 -0.83 24.89 -14.84
CA ALA A 98 -1.08 24.80 -16.28
C ALA A 98 -1.38 23.35 -16.71
N LEU A 99 -0.60 22.38 -16.20
CA LEU A 99 -0.85 20.98 -16.46
C LEU A 99 -2.18 20.49 -15.87
N PHE A 100 -2.55 21.00 -14.69
CA PHE A 100 -3.84 20.66 -14.08
C PHE A 100 -5.03 21.23 -14.85
N ASP A 101 -4.90 22.44 -15.41
CA ASP A 101 -5.91 23.04 -16.28
C ASP A 101 -6.06 22.25 -17.60
N GLU A 102 -4.95 21.76 -18.16
CA GLU A 102 -4.97 20.85 -19.30
C GLU A 102 -5.70 19.55 -18.96
N LEU A 103 -5.39 18.95 -17.80
CA LEU A 103 -6.10 17.75 -17.34
C LEU A 103 -7.60 18.01 -17.18
N ARG A 104 -7.96 19.16 -16.58
CA ARG A 104 -9.37 19.54 -16.41
C ARG A 104 -10.11 19.68 -17.74
N ALA A 105 -9.43 20.18 -18.77
CA ALA A 105 -10.00 20.28 -20.12
C ALA A 105 -10.17 18.91 -20.80
N LYS A 106 -9.20 18.00 -20.63
CA LYS A 106 -9.20 16.66 -21.25
C LYS A 106 -10.05 15.64 -20.48
N ASP A 107 -10.09 15.75 -19.17
CA ASP A 107 -10.78 14.82 -18.25
C ASP A 107 -11.28 15.54 -16.99
N PRO A 108 -12.44 16.22 -17.08
CA PRO A 108 -13.01 16.93 -15.94
C PRO A 108 -13.31 16.02 -14.75
N GLU A 109 -13.71 14.77 -14.99
CA GLU A 109 -14.04 13.81 -13.94
C GLU A 109 -12.78 13.42 -13.13
N ALA A 110 -11.67 13.13 -13.80
CA ALA A 110 -10.40 12.87 -13.12
C ALA A 110 -9.92 14.09 -12.34
N ALA A 111 -9.99 15.30 -12.95
CA ALA A 111 -9.56 16.53 -12.30
C ALA A 111 -10.37 16.84 -11.03
N ALA A 112 -11.69 16.60 -11.04
CA ALA A 112 -12.55 16.82 -9.86
C ALA A 112 -12.17 15.95 -8.65
N ARG A 113 -11.46 14.85 -8.86
CA ARG A 113 -11.05 13.88 -7.82
C ARG A 113 -9.57 14.00 -7.42
N MET A 114 -8.83 14.95 -8.01
CA MET A 114 -7.39 15.12 -7.78
C MET A 114 -7.10 16.42 -7.03
N ASP A 115 -6.09 16.37 -6.16
CA ASP A 115 -5.53 17.60 -5.58
C ASP A 115 -4.69 18.33 -6.64
N PRO A 116 -5.06 19.60 -6.99
CA PRO A 116 -4.30 20.39 -7.97
C PRO A 116 -2.82 20.59 -7.59
N ARG A 117 -2.50 20.48 -6.30
CA ARG A 117 -1.15 20.63 -5.77
C ARG A 117 -0.30 19.36 -5.88
N ASN A 118 -0.82 18.31 -6.51
CA ASN A 118 -0.10 17.07 -6.68
C ASN A 118 0.32 16.86 -8.15
N PRO A 119 1.43 17.46 -8.60
CA PRO A 119 1.86 17.41 -10.00
C PRO A 119 2.13 15.98 -10.49
N ARG A 120 2.62 15.09 -9.61
CA ARG A 120 2.88 13.69 -9.99
C ARG A 120 1.61 12.97 -10.47
N ARG A 121 0.47 13.21 -9.82
CA ARG A 121 -0.80 12.63 -10.24
C ARG A 121 -1.32 13.23 -11.53
N THR A 122 -1.19 14.55 -11.67
CA THR A 122 -1.56 15.26 -12.90
C THR A 122 -0.75 14.78 -14.09
N ILE A 123 0.58 14.72 -13.95
CA ILE A 123 1.50 14.18 -14.97
C ILE A 123 1.11 12.75 -15.35
N ARG A 124 0.86 11.90 -14.35
CA ARG A 124 0.45 10.51 -14.63
C ARG A 124 -0.87 10.41 -15.38
N ALA A 125 -1.84 11.24 -15.05
CA ALA A 125 -3.13 11.26 -15.76
C ALA A 125 -2.95 11.71 -17.22
N LEU A 126 -2.19 12.78 -17.46
CA LEU A 126 -1.89 13.26 -18.80
C LEU A 126 -1.10 12.24 -19.62
N GLU A 127 -0.09 11.58 -19.02
CA GLU A 127 0.66 10.48 -19.63
C GLU A 127 -0.28 9.35 -20.09
N VAL A 128 -1.19 8.90 -19.21
CA VAL A 128 -2.15 7.84 -19.53
C VAL A 128 -3.08 8.27 -20.67
N ILE A 129 -3.59 9.48 -20.66
CA ILE A 129 -4.44 10.01 -21.74
C ILE A 129 -3.68 10.02 -23.06
N GLU A 130 -2.42 10.45 -23.05
CA GLU A 130 -1.59 10.51 -24.25
C GLU A 130 -1.29 9.11 -24.82
N LEU A 131 -0.94 8.16 -23.95
CA LEU A 131 -0.58 6.80 -24.35
C LEU A 131 -1.79 5.97 -24.80
N THR A 132 -2.95 6.21 -24.24
CA THR A 132 -4.13 5.36 -24.47
C THR A 132 -5.17 6.01 -25.38
N GLY A 133 -5.13 7.31 -25.56
CA GLY A 133 -6.17 8.09 -26.24
C GLY A 133 -7.51 8.12 -25.49
N LYS A 134 -7.56 7.66 -24.23
CA LYS A 134 -8.77 7.57 -23.41
C LYS A 134 -8.66 8.46 -22.16
N PRO A 135 -9.77 8.98 -21.63
CA PRO A 135 -9.76 9.69 -20.37
C PRO A 135 -9.17 8.82 -19.25
N TYR A 136 -8.42 9.42 -18.35
CA TYR A 136 -7.87 8.73 -17.17
C TYR A 136 -8.99 8.21 -16.24
N SER A 137 -10.09 8.94 -16.13
CA SER A 137 -11.29 8.55 -15.38
C SER A 137 -11.91 7.24 -15.88
N ALA A 138 -11.75 6.89 -17.15
CA ALA A 138 -12.21 5.62 -17.70
C ALA A 138 -11.48 4.40 -17.10
N SER A 139 -10.31 4.61 -16.50
CA SER A 139 -9.52 3.57 -15.82
C SER A 139 -9.66 3.61 -14.30
N LEU A 140 -10.55 4.44 -13.74
CA LEU A 140 -10.76 4.50 -12.30
C LEU A 140 -11.31 3.17 -11.77
N PRO A 141 -10.66 2.58 -10.77
CA PRO A 141 -11.00 1.25 -10.31
C PRO A 141 -12.36 1.24 -9.60
N ARG A 142 -13.21 0.30 -10.01
CA ARG A 142 -14.42 -0.10 -9.28
C ARG A 142 -14.07 -1.19 -8.27
N TYR A 143 -14.94 -1.39 -7.26
CA TYR A 143 -14.80 -2.49 -6.30
C TYR A 143 -15.36 -3.77 -6.92
N ARG A 144 -14.61 -4.35 -7.86
CA ARG A 144 -14.97 -5.57 -8.57
C ARG A 144 -13.79 -6.55 -8.57
N TYR A 145 -14.02 -7.72 -8.02
CA TYR A 145 -13.02 -8.79 -8.02
C TYR A 145 -12.83 -9.42 -9.40
N VAL A 146 -11.58 -9.70 -9.77
CA VAL A 146 -11.23 -10.61 -10.87
C VAL A 146 -10.80 -11.98 -10.36
N ILE A 147 -10.49 -12.09 -9.08
CA ILE A 147 -10.20 -13.33 -8.37
C ILE A 147 -11.20 -13.39 -7.21
N PRO A 148 -12.04 -14.45 -7.11
CA PRO A 148 -12.96 -14.61 -5.99
C PRO A 148 -12.23 -14.45 -4.66
N SER A 149 -12.65 -13.49 -3.86
CA SER A 149 -11.92 -13.08 -2.66
C SER A 149 -12.89 -12.67 -1.55
N VAL A 150 -12.48 -12.88 -0.31
CA VAL A 150 -13.09 -12.27 0.87
C VAL A 150 -12.03 -11.42 1.57
N GLN A 151 -12.39 -10.22 1.98
CA GLN A 151 -11.49 -9.31 2.66
C GLN A 151 -11.88 -9.15 4.12
N ILE A 152 -10.92 -9.31 5.01
CA ILE A 152 -11.08 -9.10 6.46
C ILE A 152 -10.18 -7.95 6.87
N GLY A 153 -10.78 -6.90 7.41
CA GLY A 153 -10.08 -5.76 7.99
C GLY A 153 -9.99 -5.90 9.50
N LEU A 154 -8.83 -5.55 10.06
CA LEU A 154 -8.65 -5.49 11.51
C LEU A 154 -8.78 -4.05 11.96
N ASP A 155 -9.76 -3.79 12.82
CA ASP A 155 -9.97 -2.50 13.44
C ASP A 155 -9.45 -2.48 14.88
N LEU A 156 -8.96 -1.33 15.33
CA LEU A 156 -8.45 -1.12 16.68
C LEU A 156 -8.69 0.32 17.08
N ASP A 157 -9.02 0.54 18.33
CA ASP A 157 -9.14 1.88 18.89
C ASP A 157 -7.86 2.67 18.69
N ARG A 158 -8.01 3.94 18.35
CA ARG A 158 -6.87 4.79 18.01
C ARG A 158 -5.84 4.92 19.14
N PRO A 159 -6.20 5.11 20.41
CA PRO A 159 -5.23 5.14 21.51
C PRO A 159 -4.41 3.86 21.59
N ASP A 160 -5.04 2.69 21.43
CA ASP A 160 -4.38 1.39 21.49
C ASP A 160 -3.44 1.19 20.30
N LEU A 161 -3.88 1.58 19.10
CA LEU A 161 -3.04 1.53 17.92
C LEU A 161 -1.83 2.46 18.03
N ASP A 162 -2.04 3.70 18.47
CA ASP A 162 -0.97 4.69 18.67
C ASP A 162 0.05 4.19 19.72
N HIS A 163 -0.41 3.60 20.82
CA HIS A 163 0.45 2.99 21.83
C HIS A 163 1.28 1.80 21.28
N ARG A 164 0.66 0.91 20.52
CA ARG A 164 1.37 -0.21 19.85
C ARG A 164 2.42 0.26 18.86
N ILE A 165 2.14 1.35 18.13
CA ILE A 165 3.11 1.97 17.23
C ILE A 165 4.32 2.50 18.01
N ASP A 166 4.09 3.18 19.14
CA ASP A 166 5.18 3.69 19.98
C ASP A 166 6.04 2.56 20.53
N LEU A 167 5.43 1.50 21.05
CA LEU A 167 6.15 0.30 21.52
C LEU A 167 6.97 -0.36 20.42
N ARG A 168 6.38 -0.52 19.22
CA ARG A 168 7.07 -1.10 18.07
C ARG A 168 8.24 -0.24 17.62
N THR A 169 8.08 1.08 17.59
CA THR A 169 9.14 1.99 17.21
C THR A 169 10.31 1.91 18.19
N LYS A 170 10.03 1.80 19.48
CA LYS A 170 11.06 1.54 20.48
C LYS A 170 11.75 0.20 20.27
N GLN A 171 10.98 -0.86 19.98
CA GLN A 171 11.54 -2.18 19.71
C GLN A 171 12.46 -2.17 18.47
N MET A 172 12.12 -1.42 17.43
CA MET A 172 12.99 -1.26 16.25
C MET A 172 14.35 -0.66 16.64
N TYR A 173 14.36 0.32 17.54
CA TYR A 173 15.62 0.86 18.07
C TYR A 173 16.44 -0.21 18.80
N ASP A 174 15.80 -0.93 19.72
CA ASP A 174 16.45 -1.97 20.53
C ASP A 174 16.95 -3.17 19.67
N ASP A 175 16.30 -3.43 18.54
CA ASP A 175 16.63 -4.51 17.58
C ASP A 175 17.72 -4.11 16.55
N GLY A 176 18.28 -2.88 16.61
CA GLY A 176 19.40 -2.46 15.76
C GLY A 176 18.99 -1.87 14.42
N PHE A 177 17.89 -1.12 14.36
CA PHE A 177 17.44 -0.47 13.13
C PHE A 177 18.41 0.58 12.58
N ILE A 178 19.18 1.23 13.46
CA ILE A 178 20.21 2.20 13.04
C ILE A 178 21.30 1.48 12.26
N GLU A 179 21.83 0.39 12.80
CA GLU A 179 22.87 -0.43 12.20
C GLU A 179 22.43 -1.07 10.89
N GLU A 180 21.15 -1.44 10.80
CA GLU A 180 20.56 -1.94 9.55
C GLU A 180 20.64 -0.87 8.46
N VAL A 181 20.14 0.34 8.73
CA VAL A 181 20.12 1.44 7.75
C VAL A 181 21.55 1.86 7.37
N GLU A 182 22.47 1.95 8.33
CA GLU A 182 23.86 2.26 8.08
C GLU A 182 24.50 1.27 7.09
N ARG A 183 24.28 -0.03 7.30
CA ARG A 183 24.78 -1.10 6.43
C ARG A 183 24.18 -1.03 5.03
N LEU A 184 22.88 -0.72 4.92
CA LEU A 184 22.15 -0.72 3.65
C LEU A 184 22.28 0.58 2.87
N ARG A 185 22.63 1.68 3.52
CA ARG A 185 22.71 3.02 2.93
C ARG A 185 23.41 3.06 1.56
N PRO A 186 24.55 2.38 1.33
CA PRO A 186 25.22 2.38 0.02
C PRO A 186 24.41 1.71 -1.09
N HIS A 187 23.43 0.89 -0.74
CA HIS A 187 22.64 0.03 -1.64
C HIS A 187 21.18 0.46 -1.77
N LEU A 188 20.79 1.58 -1.17
CA LEU A 188 19.40 2.06 -1.20
C LEU A 188 19.10 2.79 -2.51
N GLY A 189 18.24 2.22 -3.33
CA GLY A 189 17.67 2.89 -4.50
C GLY A 189 16.66 3.98 -4.13
N ALA A 190 16.20 4.71 -5.14
CA ALA A 190 15.31 5.87 -4.98
C ALA A 190 13.97 5.56 -4.30
N THR A 191 13.56 4.30 -4.30
CA THR A 191 12.31 3.84 -3.64
C THR A 191 12.59 3.40 -2.21
N ALA A 192 13.61 2.59 -1.99
CA ALA A 192 13.97 2.05 -0.68
C ALA A 192 14.36 3.14 0.32
N VAL A 193 15.12 4.14 -0.10
CA VAL A 193 15.50 5.30 0.74
C VAL A 193 14.29 6.04 1.32
N ARG A 194 13.12 5.97 0.66
CA ARG A 194 11.87 6.61 1.09
C ARG A 194 11.00 5.71 1.95
N ALA A 195 11.44 4.48 2.23
CA ALA A 195 10.74 3.63 3.17
C ALA A 195 10.66 4.32 4.54
N LEU A 196 9.53 4.14 5.21
CA LEU A 196 9.26 4.84 6.47
C LEU A 196 10.30 4.38 7.52
N GLY A 197 11.01 5.34 8.07
CA GLY A 197 12.10 5.13 9.01
C GLY A 197 13.49 5.31 8.38
N TYR A 198 13.71 4.87 7.15
CA TYR A 198 15.04 4.91 6.52
C TYR A 198 15.58 6.33 6.37
N GLN A 199 14.76 7.25 5.83
CA GLN A 199 15.21 8.64 5.69
C GLN A 199 15.53 9.29 7.04
N GLN A 200 14.74 9.02 8.09
CA GLN A 200 14.98 9.55 9.42
C GLN A 200 16.30 9.06 10.03
N ILE A 201 16.62 7.80 9.81
CA ILE A 201 17.89 7.24 10.28
C ILE A 201 19.06 7.75 9.44
N ILE A 202 18.89 7.95 8.14
CA ILE A 202 19.90 8.60 7.31
C ILE A 202 20.20 10.02 7.82
N ASP A 203 19.16 10.80 8.09
CA ASP A 203 19.28 12.16 8.62
C ASP A 203 19.92 12.17 10.03
N LEU A 204 19.69 11.15 10.85
CA LEU A 204 20.38 10.92 12.12
C LEU A 204 21.86 10.62 11.90
N LEU A 205 22.20 9.71 10.99
CA LEU A 205 23.60 9.35 10.69
C LEU A 205 24.38 10.53 10.08
N ASP A 206 23.70 11.44 9.39
CA ASP A 206 24.27 12.69 8.86
C ASP A 206 24.35 13.81 9.92
N GLY A 207 23.93 13.56 11.16
CA GLY A 207 23.98 14.52 12.25
C GLY A 207 22.97 15.66 12.16
N ILE A 208 21.93 15.51 11.31
CA ILE A 208 20.84 16.47 11.14
C ILE A 208 19.84 16.37 12.30
N TRP A 209 19.59 15.15 12.77
CA TRP A 209 18.66 14.85 13.86
C TRP A 209 19.38 14.14 15.02
N ASP A 210 18.87 14.27 16.22
CA ASP A 210 19.23 13.37 17.29
C ASP A 210 18.38 12.08 17.26
N VAL A 211 18.78 11.11 18.08
CA VAL A 211 18.12 9.78 18.12
C VAL A 211 16.66 9.88 18.56
N ASN A 212 16.36 10.74 19.51
CA ASN A 212 15.00 10.88 20.05
C ASN A 212 14.07 11.52 19.00
N ASP A 213 14.55 12.56 18.33
CA ASP A 213 13.79 13.25 17.28
C ASP A 213 13.53 12.33 16.09
N ALA A 214 14.53 11.55 15.67
CA ALA A 214 14.39 10.60 14.57
C ALA A 214 13.30 9.55 14.87
N PHE A 215 13.35 8.91 16.04
CA PHE A 215 12.37 7.89 16.41
C PHE A 215 11.00 8.46 16.72
N ALA A 216 10.90 9.67 17.29
CA ALA A 216 9.63 10.38 17.46
C ALA A 216 8.95 10.67 16.12
N ASP A 217 9.71 11.10 15.10
CA ASP A 217 9.17 11.35 13.75
C ASP A 217 8.77 10.02 13.06
N ILE A 218 9.53 8.94 13.24
CA ILE A 218 9.16 7.60 12.76
C ILE A 218 7.80 7.19 13.32
N ALA A 219 7.62 7.27 14.64
CA ALA A 219 6.35 6.94 15.29
C ALA A 219 5.21 7.81 14.75
N GLN A 220 5.41 9.13 14.66
CA GLN A 220 4.40 10.06 14.15
C GLN A 220 4.01 9.77 12.68
N LYS A 221 4.99 9.48 11.83
CA LYS A 221 4.74 9.14 10.41
C LYS A 221 4.03 7.79 10.29
N THR A 222 4.36 6.81 11.15
CA THR A 222 3.67 5.51 11.21
C THR A 222 2.20 5.69 11.61
N LYS A 223 1.91 6.52 12.62
CA LYS A 223 0.53 6.88 12.99
C LYS A 223 -0.23 7.57 11.84
N ARG A 224 0.46 8.41 11.04
CA ARG A 224 -0.13 9.00 9.83
C ARG A 224 -0.37 7.96 8.74
N LEU A 225 0.53 6.98 8.59
CA LEU A 225 0.37 5.88 7.64
C LEU A 225 -0.86 5.04 7.99
N ALA A 226 -1.04 4.67 9.25
CA ALA A 226 -2.21 3.92 9.70
C ALA A 226 -3.54 4.65 9.37
N ARG A 227 -3.59 5.97 9.56
CA ARG A 227 -4.75 6.79 9.15
C ARG A 227 -4.98 6.77 7.64
N LYS A 228 -3.90 6.80 6.84
CA LYS A 228 -4.01 6.71 5.38
C LYS A 228 -4.50 5.33 4.94
N GLN A 229 -4.04 4.27 5.60
CA GLN A 229 -4.53 2.91 5.35
C GLN A 229 -6.04 2.82 5.60
N MET A 230 -6.51 3.31 6.76
CA MET A 230 -7.93 3.37 7.06
C MET A 230 -8.71 4.20 6.03
N GLY A 231 -8.18 5.34 5.59
CA GLY A 231 -8.79 6.15 4.53
C GLY A 231 -8.90 5.44 3.17
N TRP A 232 -8.08 4.42 2.93
CA TRP A 232 -8.16 3.58 1.75
C TRP A 232 -9.15 2.41 1.93
N PHE A 233 -8.92 1.59 2.95
CA PHE A 233 -9.67 0.38 3.18
C PHE A 233 -11.08 0.66 3.70
N GLY A 234 -11.26 1.70 4.51
CA GLY A 234 -12.59 2.07 5.04
C GLY A 234 -13.61 2.48 3.97
N ARG A 235 -13.15 2.74 2.74
CA ARG A 235 -14.05 3.02 1.60
C ARG A 235 -14.44 1.80 0.81
N ASP A 236 -13.84 0.65 1.08
CA ASP A 236 -14.16 -0.59 0.37
C ASP A 236 -15.29 -1.32 1.10
N PRO A 237 -16.49 -1.36 0.50
CA PRO A 237 -17.66 -1.95 1.15
C PRO A 237 -17.59 -3.47 1.30
N ARG A 238 -16.59 -4.11 0.69
CA ARG A 238 -16.41 -5.57 0.69
C ARG A 238 -15.62 -6.07 1.89
N ILE A 239 -15.09 -5.14 2.72
CA ILE A 239 -14.28 -5.51 3.87
C ILE A 239 -15.15 -5.82 5.06
N HIS A 240 -14.99 -7.03 5.59
CA HIS A 240 -15.56 -7.46 6.86
C HIS A 240 -14.63 -7.04 7.99
N TRP A 241 -15.04 -6.03 8.74
CA TRP A 241 -14.23 -5.49 9.81
C TRP A 241 -14.37 -6.31 11.10
N LEU A 242 -13.25 -6.63 11.74
CA LEU A 242 -13.17 -7.32 13.02
C LEU A 242 -12.33 -6.54 14.01
N GLN A 243 -12.75 -6.52 15.26
CA GLN A 243 -11.98 -5.92 16.34
C GLN A 243 -10.71 -6.73 16.60
N ALA A 244 -9.54 -6.10 16.48
CA ALA A 244 -8.23 -6.76 16.45
C ALA A 244 -7.83 -7.46 17.76
N LEU A 245 -8.36 -7.00 18.90
CA LEU A 245 -8.07 -7.57 20.22
C LEU A 245 -9.18 -8.52 20.71
N ASN A 246 -10.17 -8.83 19.90
CA ASN A 246 -11.21 -9.75 20.28
C ASN A 246 -10.64 -11.17 20.51
N PRO A 247 -10.87 -11.80 21.67
CA PRO A 247 -10.37 -13.17 21.93
C PRO A 247 -10.88 -14.20 20.92
N LYS A 248 -12.02 -13.94 20.28
CA LYS A 248 -12.62 -14.80 19.25
C LYS A 248 -12.28 -14.33 17.82
N LEU A 249 -11.24 -13.52 17.64
CA LEU A 249 -10.88 -12.97 16.34
C LEU A 249 -10.73 -14.05 15.25
N VAL A 250 -10.01 -15.14 15.58
CA VAL A 250 -9.78 -16.24 14.63
C VAL A 250 -11.09 -16.96 14.31
N ASP A 251 -11.93 -17.26 15.32
CA ASP A 251 -13.22 -17.92 15.11
C ASP A 251 -14.15 -17.06 14.23
N ASN A 252 -14.19 -15.77 14.48
CA ASN A 252 -14.98 -14.83 13.69
C ASN A 252 -14.46 -14.73 12.25
N ALA A 253 -13.15 -14.69 12.05
CA ALA A 253 -12.56 -14.69 10.72
C ALA A 253 -12.87 -15.98 9.96
N MET A 254 -12.79 -17.14 10.63
CA MET A 254 -13.14 -18.44 10.03
C MET A 254 -14.62 -18.52 9.66
N ALA A 255 -15.52 -17.95 10.47
CA ALA A 255 -16.93 -17.88 10.13
C ALA A 255 -17.17 -17.04 8.86
N ILE A 256 -16.53 -15.89 8.72
CA ILE A 256 -16.62 -15.07 7.50
C ILE A 256 -16.12 -15.86 6.28
N ILE A 257 -15.02 -16.57 6.41
CA ILE A 257 -14.48 -17.41 5.32
C ILE A 257 -15.46 -18.51 4.94
N ALA A 258 -16.08 -19.19 5.92
CA ALA A 258 -17.08 -20.24 5.67
C ALA A 258 -18.31 -19.69 4.92
N HIS A 259 -18.80 -18.50 5.29
CA HIS A 259 -19.88 -17.83 4.55
C HIS A 259 -19.46 -17.47 3.12
N ALA A 260 -18.25 -16.98 2.92
CA ALA A 260 -17.73 -16.71 1.57
C ALA A 260 -17.66 -17.98 0.72
N ASP A 261 -17.22 -19.11 1.30
CA ASP A 261 -17.18 -20.41 0.62
C ASP A 261 -18.58 -20.95 0.28
N ALA A 262 -19.58 -20.63 1.08
CA ALA A 262 -20.99 -20.95 0.81
C ALA A 262 -21.63 -20.07 -0.27
N GLY A 263 -20.96 -18.99 -0.67
CA GLY A 263 -21.49 -18.05 -1.66
C GLY A 263 -22.45 -17.02 -1.07
N ASP A 264 -22.42 -16.80 0.24
CA ASP A 264 -23.36 -15.91 0.94
C ASP A 264 -23.08 -14.41 0.69
N TYR A 265 -21.94 -14.07 0.07
CA TYR A 265 -21.57 -12.69 -0.24
C TYR A 265 -21.69 -12.42 -1.74
N ASP A 266 -22.58 -11.51 -2.10
CA ASP A 266 -22.73 -11.08 -3.48
C ASP A 266 -21.50 -10.34 -4.00
N PRO A 267 -21.15 -10.53 -5.29
CA PRO A 267 -20.13 -9.71 -5.94
C PRO A 267 -20.58 -8.24 -5.94
N ILE A 268 -19.75 -7.36 -5.37
CA ILE A 268 -20.04 -5.92 -5.41
C ILE A 268 -19.34 -5.31 -6.61
N ASP A 269 -20.09 -4.60 -7.44
CA ASP A 269 -19.58 -3.72 -8.49
C ASP A 269 -20.02 -2.28 -8.16
N ALA A 270 -19.27 -1.61 -7.32
CA ALA A 270 -19.65 -0.34 -6.72
C ALA A 270 -18.52 0.69 -6.71
N ARG A 271 -18.87 1.94 -6.49
CA ARG A 271 -17.95 3.05 -6.27
C ARG A 271 -17.86 3.37 -4.78
N ALA A 272 -16.73 3.97 -4.37
CA ALA A 272 -16.47 4.32 -2.98
C ALA A 272 -17.46 5.31 -2.36
N ASP A 273 -18.10 6.14 -3.20
CA ASP A 273 -19.06 7.17 -2.79
C ASP A 273 -20.48 6.64 -2.56
N GLU A 274 -20.72 5.37 -2.87
CA GLU A 274 -22.05 4.73 -2.71
C GLU A 274 -22.25 4.13 -1.30
N TYR A 275 -21.22 4.15 -0.44
CA TYR A 275 -21.24 3.50 0.87
C TYR A 275 -20.74 4.41 1.99
N THR A 276 -21.21 4.15 3.21
CA THR A 276 -20.67 4.79 4.41
C THR A 276 -19.24 4.32 4.65
N GLN A 277 -18.32 5.26 4.79
CA GLN A 277 -16.93 4.96 5.06
C GLN A 277 -16.77 4.45 6.50
N HIS A 278 -16.06 3.34 6.67
CA HIS A 278 -15.58 2.86 7.96
C HIS A 278 -14.41 3.71 8.48
N HIS A 279 -14.39 3.99 9.78
CA HIS A 279 -13.31 4.73 10.43
C HIS A 279 -12.66 3.88 11.52
N LEU A 280 -11.46 4.28 11.90
CA LEU A 280 -10.70 3.61 12.94
C LEU A 280 -11.44 3.67 14.28
N GLY A 281 -11.69 2.51 14.89
CA GLY A 281 -12.43 2.39 16.14
C GLY A 281 -13.96 2.38 15.99
N ASP A 282 -14.48 2.26 14.78
CA ASP A 282 -15.95 2.13 14.57
C ASP A 282 -16.49 0.81 15.13
N ILE A 283 -15.64 -0.23 15.23
CA ILE A 283 -16.00 -1.47 15.90
C ILE A 283 -15.58 -1.39 17.37
N THR A 284 -16.51 -1.07 18.23
CA THR A 284 -16.33 -1.20 19.67
C THR A 284 -16.38 -2.66 20.11
N ALA A 285 -15.59 -3.00 21.13
CA ALA A 285 -15.49 -4.35 21.70
C ALA A 285 -16.81 -4.87 22.26
#